data_d5e58d48231dce28b037150ac77a4455
#
_entry.id   d5e58d48231dce28b037150ac77a4455
#
_cell.length_a   1.000
_cell.length_b   1.000
_cell.length_c   1.000
_cell.angle_alpha   90.00
_cell.angle_beta   90.00
_cell.angle_gamma   90.00
#
_symmetry.space_group_name_H-M   'P 1'
#
loop_
_entity.id
_entity.type
_entity.pdbx_description
1 polymer ?
#
loop_
_entity_poly.entity_id
_entity_poly.type
_entity_poly.pdbx_seq_one_letter_code
_entity_poly.pdbx_strand_id
1 'polypeptide(L)'
;MTREAIEQMFDRAKHGDVTAQALVGQLFLEGKYIQESRDNAIGWLRNAAQCNCLYARDLLNDIFNSTFNPKEQLQDEPDIQSSNTLATEDHDYMVELNELIGLSSVKQELESLRNLIKIQKMRAEKGLPNTNMSYHMVFTGNPGTGKTTVARIVAGIYKEIGILRKGHLIETDRSGLVAEYVGQTAPKTNAKIDEAMDGVLFIDEAYTLVGEGNDFGAEAIATLLKRMEDNRNRLVVILAGYTNEIKEFIESNPGLQSRFNRYIQFEDYNADELVLILKNLP
;
A
#
# COMPACT_ATOMS: atom_id res chain seq x y z
N MET A 1 -22.04 -16.42 -16.57
CA MET A 1 -21.18 -17.29 -17.38
C MET A 1 -22.04 -18.49 -17.82
N THR A 2 -22.00 -18.89 -19.10
CA THR A 2 -22.77 -20.06 -19.58
C THR A 2 -22.03 -21.36 -19.25
N ARG A 3 -22.74 -22.49 -19.19
CA ARG A 3 -22.14 -23.80 -18.93
C ARG A 3 -21.09 -24.18 -19.98
N GLU A 4 -21.36 -23.87 -21.25
CA GLU A 4 -20.42 -24.10 -22.35
C GLU A 4 -19.10 -23.30 -22.19
N ALA A 5 -19.18 -22.06 -21.72
CA ALA A 5 -18.00 -21.24 -21.48
C ALA A 5 -17.12 -21.80 -20.35
N ILE A 6 -17.73 -22.41 -19.34
CA ILE A 6 -17.01 -23.06 -18.24
C ILE A 6 -16.32 -24.34 -18.75
N GLU A 7 -17.02 -25.17 -19.52
CA GLU A 7 -16.44 -26.39 -20.11
C GLU A 7 -15.25 -26.08 -21.04
N GLN A 8 -15.35 -25.05 -21.88
CA GLN A 8 -14.24 -24.58 -22.71
C GLN A 8 -13.05 -24.08 -21.89
N MET A 9 -13.31 -23.40 -20.76
CA MET A 9 -12.25 -22.91 -19.88
C MET A 9 -11.51 -24.08 -19.21
N PHE A 10 -12.23 -25.11 -18.76
CA PHE A 10 -11.63 -26.34 -18.22
C PHE A 10 -10.79 -27.07 -19.26
N ASP A 11 -11.27 -27.15 -20.49
CA ASP A 11 -10.53 -27.80 -21.58
C ASP A 11 -9.22 -27.06 -21.88
N ARG A 12 -9.24 -25.75 -21.99
CA ARG A 12 -8.04 -24.93 -22.13
C ARG A 12 -7.06 -25.07 -20.97
N ALA A 13 -7.58 -25.09 -19.74
CA ALA A 13 -6.76 -25.26 -18.53
C ALA A 13 -6.04 -26.63 -18.53
N LYS A 14 -6.72 -27.71 -18.94
CA LYS A 14 -6.12 -29.05 -19.09
C LYS A 14 -5.01 -29.10 -20.16
N HIS A 15 -5.12 -28.28 -21.20
CA HIS A 15 -4.13 -28.18 -22.26
C HIS A 15 -2.99 -27.20 -21.95
N GLY A 16 -2.88 -26.74 -20.70
CA GLY A 16 -1.75 -25.93 -20.23
C GLY A 16 -1.92 -24.42 -20.38
N ASP A 17 -3.10 -23.91 -20.71
CA ASP A 17 -3.36 -22.47 -20.73
C ASP A 17 -3.33 -21.91 -19.29
N VAL A 18 -2.26 -21.19 -18.99
CA VAL A 18 -1.96 -20.65 -17.66
C VAL A 18 -3.07 -19.73 -17.14
N THR A 19 -3.62 -18.89 -18.03
CA THR A 19 -4.72 -17.99 -17.68
C THR A 19 -5.99 -18.75 -17.36
N ALA A 20 -6.31 -19.78 -18.16
CA ALA A 20 -7.45 -20.63 -17.90
C ALA A 20 -7.29 -21.43 -16.60
N GLN A 21 -6.09 -21.91 -16.28
CA GLN A 21 -5.80 -22.58 -15.01
C GLN A 21 -6.02 -21.66 -13.80
N ALA A 22 -5.59 -20.42 -13.86
CA ALA A 22 -5.80 -19.44 -12.79
C ALA A 22 -7.29 -19.12 -12.59
N LEU A 23 -8.04 -18.95 -13.68
CA LEU A 23 -9.48 -18.71 -13.64
C LEU A 23 -10.28 -19.92 -13.13
N VAL A 24 -9.91 -21.14 -13.52
CA VAL A 24 -10.53 -22.38 -12.99
C VAL A 24 -10.28 -22.48 -11.48
N GLY A 25 -9.07 -22.17 -11.01
CA GLY A 25 -8.76 -22.11 -9.58
C GLY A 25 -9.64 -21.09 -8.83
N GLN A 26 -9.86 -19.91 -9.39
CA GLN A 26 -10.75 -18.90 -8.84
C GLN A 26 -12.22 -19.39 -8.79
N LEU A 27 -12.70 -20.03 -9.84
CA LEU A 27 -14.07 -20.59 -9.86
C LEU A 27 -14.31 -21.60 -8.72
N PHE A 28 -13.31 -22.43 -8.40
CA PHE A 28 -13.38 -23.35 -7.26
C PHE A 28 -13.37 -22.63 -5.91
N LEU A 29 -12.77 -21.46 -5.79
CA LEU A 29 -12.80 -20.65 -4.56
C LEU A 29 -14.15 -19.95 -4.38
N GLU A 30 -14.70 -19.42 -5.46
CA GLU A 30 -15.96 -18.66 -5.41
C GLU A 30 -17.20 -19.55 -5.20
N GLY A 31 -17.15 -20.83 -5.62
CA GLY A 31 -18.28 -21.75 -5.50
C GLY A 31 -19.55 -21.34 -6.28
N LYS A 32 -19.45 -20.30 -7.14
CA LYS A 32 -20.62 -19.67 -7.77
C LYS A 32 -21.24 -20.46 -8.92
N TYR A 33 -20.39 -21.17 -9.69
CA TYR A 33 -20.80 -21.91 -10.88
C TYR A 33 -20.45 -23.39 -10.80
N ILE A 34 -19.54 -23.76 -9.94
CA ILE A 34 -19.11 -25.13 -9.63
C ILE A 34 -19.07 -25.29 -8.12
N GLN A 35 -19.12 -26.53 -7.65
CA GLN A 35 -19.02 -26.78 -6.20
C GLN A 35 -17.70 -26.24 -5.66
N GLU A 36 -17.77 -25.45 -4.60
CA GLU A 36 -16.60 -24.91 -3.90
C GLU A 36 -15.67 -26.05 -3.46
N SER A 37 -14.39 -25.92 -3.77
CA SER A 37 -13.37 -26.87 -3.37
C SER A 37 -12.02 -26.20 -3.25
N ARG A 38 -11.58 -25.98 -2.02
CA ARG A 38 -10.29 -25.34 -1.72
C ARG A 38 -9.12 -26.17 -2.24
N ASP A 39 -9.19 -27.50 -2.15
CA ASP A 39 -8.12 -28.39 -2.61
C ASP A 39 -7.97 -28.36 -4.13
N ASN A 40 -9.07 -28.38 -4.87
CA ASN A 40 -9.06 -28.26 -6.32
C ASN A 40 -8.58 -26.87 -6.75
N ALA A 41 -8.99 -25.81 -6.05
CA ALA A 41 -8.50 -24.46 -6.30
C ALA A 41 -6.97 -24.37 -6.14
N ILE A 42 -6.44 -24.89 -5.03
CA ILE A 42 -4.99 -24.92 -4.77
C ILE A 42 -4.24 -25.70 -5.86
N GLY A 43 -4.78 -26.83 -6.32
CA GLY A 43 -4.18 -27.62 -7.40
C GLY A 43 -4.01 -26.82 -8.69
N TRP A 44 -5.08 -26.18 -9.16
CA TRP A 44 -5.07 -25.38 -10.38
C TRP A 44 -4.21 -24.12 -10.27
N LEU A 45 -4.30 -23.42 -9.13
CA LEU A 45 -3.52 -22.22 -8.89
C LEU A 45 -2.01 -22.51 -8.77
N ARG A 46 -1.61 -23.65 -8.20
CA ARG A 46 -0.20 -24.08 -8.17
C ARG A 46 0.35 -24.32 -9.58
N ASN A 47 -0.40 -24.98 -10.43
CA ASN A 47 0.03 -25.20 -11.82
C ASN A 47 0.23 -23.87 -12.55
N ALA A 48 -0.70 -22.93 -12.43
CA ALA A 48 -0.56 -21.61 -13.03
C ALA A 48 0.61 -20.81 -12.42
N ALA A 49 0.82 -20.90 -11.11
CA ALA A 49 1.91 -20.19 -10.41
C ALA A 49 3.30 -20.71 -10.79
N GLN A 50 3.45 -22.01 -11.08
CA GLN A 50 4.70 -22.61 -11.61
C GLN A 50 5.06 -22.07 -12.99
N CYS A 51 4.06 -21.65 -13.77
CA CYS A 51 4.24 -21.00 -15.06
C CYS A 51 4.33 -19.46 -14.95
N ASN A 52 4.77 -18.91 -13.82
CA ASN A 52 4.92 -17.47 -13.53
C ASN A 52 3.63 -16.63 -13.58
N CYS A 53 2.45 -17.22 -13.37
CA CYS A 53 1.22 -16.48 -13.23
C CYS A 53 1.18 -15.77 -11.87
N LEU A 54 1.39 -14.45 -11.85
CA LEU A 54 1.37 -13.64 -10.63
C LEU A 54 0.00 -13.68 -9.95
N TYR A 55 -1.08 -13.62 -10.72
CA TYR A 55 -2.45 -13.70 -10.22
C TYR A 55 -2.73 -15.00 -9.44
N ALA A 56 -2.29 -16.15 -9.97
CA ALA A 56 -2.45 -17.44 -9.30
C ALA A 56 -1.61 -17.53 -8.01
N ARG A 57 -0.43 -16.91 -8.01
CA ARG A 57 0.44 -16.84 -6.83
C ARG A 57 -0.17 -15.98 -5.72
N ASP A 58 -0.80 -14.87 -6.10
CA ASP A 58 -1.48 -13.99 -5.16
C ASP A 58 -2.69 -14.68 -4.51
N LEU A 59 -3.52 -15.39 -5.29
CA LEU A 59 -4.64 -16.15 -4.76
C LEU A 59 -4.19 -17.29 -3.83
N LEU A 60 -3.08 -17.95 -4.12
CA LEU A 60 -2.49 -18.95 -3.22
C LEU A 60 -2.05 -18.34 -1.90
N ASN A 61 -1.38 -17.18 -1.94
CA ASN A 61 -0.99 -16.46 -0.73
C ASN A 61 -2.20 -16.08 0.11
N ASP A 62 -3.28 -15.62 -0.52
CA ASP A 62 -4.52 -15.30 0.18
C ASP A 62 -5.16 -16.53 0.83
N ILE A 63 -5.11 -17.69 0.17
CA ILE A 63 -5.59 -18.97 0.73
C ILE A 63 -4.76 -19.40 1.95
N PHE A 64 -3.43 -19.29 1.89
CA PHE A 64 -2.55 -19.74 2.96
C PHE A 64 -2.46 -18.76 4.12
N ASN A 65 -2.65 -17.46 3.87
CA ASN A 65 -2.62 -16.43 4.91
C ASN A 65 -4.00 -16.18 5.54
N SER A 66 -5.09 -16.64 4.91
CA SER A 66 -6.42 -16.56 5.51
C SER A 66 -6.64 -17.75 6.46
N THR A 67 -6.37 -17.57 7.75
CA THR A 67 -6.99 -18.34 8.84
C THR A 67 -8.46 -17.92 8.99
N PHE A 68 -9.20 -17.84 7.88
CA PHE A 68 -10.62 -17.54 7.91
C PHE A 68 -11.40 -18.83 7.73
N ASN A 69 -12.01 -19.32 8.82
CA ASN A 69 -12.93 -20.44 8.81
C ASN A 69 -14.37 -19.88 8.73
N PRO A 70 -15.09 -20.01 7.59
CA PRO A 70 -16.41 -19.40 7.43
C PRO A 70 -17.58 -20.23 8.02
N LYS A 71 -17.33 -21.27 8.83
CA LYS A 71 -18.38 -22.20 9.28
C LYS A 71 -18.58 -22.36 10.79
N GLU A 72 -18.01 -21.51 11.63
CA GLU A 72 -18.34 -21.55 13.07
C GLU A 72 -18.79 -20.16 13.53
N GLN A 73 -20.04 -19.81 13.24
CA GLN A 73 -20.89 -18.94 14.09
C GLN A 73 -22.28 -18.78 13.42
N LEU A 74 -23.10 -19.82 13.60
CA LEU A 74 -24.54 -19.69 13.51
C LEU A 74 -25.12 -20.33 14.76
N GLN A 75 -25.30 -19.56 15.82
CA GLN A 75 -26.32 -19.73 16.85
C GLN A 75 -26.32 -18.52 17.78
N ASP A 76 -27.53 -18.00 17.91
CA ASP A 76 -28.03 -17.00 18.87
C ASP A 76 -28.09 -15.55 18.36
N GLU A 77 -29.26 -15.25 17.77
CA GLU A 77 -29.84 -13.92 17.74
C GLU A 77 -30.36 -13.50 19.12
N PRO A 78 -30.48 -12.15 19.38
CA PRO A 78 -31.74 -11.54 19.08
C PRO A 78 -31.65 -10.15 18.41
N ASP A 79 -32.68 -9.90 17.62
CA ASP A 79 -33.15 -8.66 17.01
C ASP A 79 -32.64 -7.34 17.57
N ILE A 80 -31.97 -6.52 16.73
CA ILE A 80 -32.19 -5.07 16.65
C ILE A 80 -32.06 -4.63 15.19
N GLN A 81 -33.17 -4.16 14.65
CA GLN A 81 -33.27 -3.44 13.40
C GLN A 81 -32.33 -2.22 13.42
N SER A 82 -31.46 -2.15 12.46
CA SER A 82 -30.97 -0.88 11.89
C SER A 82 -30.31 -1.17 10.54
N SER A 83 -31.06 -0.92 9.50
CA SER A 83 -30.60 -0.73 8.15
C SER A 83 -29.35 0.18 8.10
N ASN A 84 -28.23 -0.38 7.71
CA ASN A 84 -27.17 0.39 7.06
C ASN A 84 -26.51 -0.49 6.01
N THR A 85 -27.09 -0.51 4.83
CA THR A 85 -26.38 -0.74 3.58
C THR A 85 -25.28 0.34 3.49
N LEU A 86 -24.07 0.01 3.95
CA LEU A 86 -22.89 0.77 3.60
C LEU A 86 -22.65 0.58 2.09
N ALA A 87 -23.33 1.41 1.30
CA ALA A 87 -22.81 1.81 0.02
C ALA A 87 -21.37 2.31 0.32
N THR A 88 -20.37 1.74 -0.33
CA THR A 88 -19.06 2.35 -0.43
C THR A 88 -19.30 3.65 -1.18
N GLU A 89 -19.50 4.75 -0.44
CA GLU A 89 -19.38 6.09 -1.00
C GLU A 89 -18.01 6.12 -1.68
N ASP A 90 -17.99 6.43 -2.95
CA ASP A 90 -16.76 6.74 -3.70
C ASP A 90 -16.13 7.98 -3.05
N HIS A 91 -15.31 7.75 -2.03
CA HIS A 91 -14.62 8.80 -1.31
C HIS A 91 -13.54 9.38 -2.23
N ASP A 92 -13.75 10.58 -2.75
CA ASP A 92 -12.76 11.26 -3.60
C ASP A 92 -11.70 11.93 -2.72
N TYR A 93 -10.58 11.25 -2.53
CA TYR A 93 -9.45 11.75 -1.75
C TYR A 93 -8.85 13.05 -2.28
N MET A 94 -9.08 13.38 -3.56
CA MET A 94 -8.67 14.68 -4.09
C MET A 94 -9.58 15.81 -3.63
N VAL A 95 -10.87 15.55 -3.42
CA VAL A 95 -11.78 16.51 -2.81
C VAL A 95 -11.35 16.75 -1.37
N GLU A 96 -11.12 15.69 -0.59
CA GLU A 96 -10.62 15.79 0.78
C GLU A 96 -9.30 16.59 0.85
N LEU A 97 -8.36 16.33 -0.04
CA LEU A 97 -7.11 17.09 -0.12
C LEU A 97 -7.37 18.59 -0.40
N ASN A 98 -8.31 18.91 -1.27
CA ASN A 98 -8.62 20.29 -1.65
C ASN A 98 -9.35 21.05 -0.54
N GLU A 99 -10.08 20.36 0.33
CA GLU A 99 -10.74 20.93 1.50
C GLU A 99 -9.76 21.31 2.62
N LEU A 100 -8.55 20.75 2.65
CA LEU A 100 -7.53 21.16 3.61
C LEU A 100 -7.19 22.66 3.44
N ILE A 101 -7.03 23.34 4.56
CA ILE A 101 -6.65 24.76 4.56
C ILE A 101 -5.18 24.90 4.16
N GLY A 102 -4.87 25.88 3.30
CA GLY A 102 -3.51 26.12 2.81
C GLY A 102 -2.96 24.98 1.94
N LEU A 103 -1.68 24.65 2.11
CA LEU A 103 -0.98 23.55 1.45
C LEU A 103 -1.00 23.63 -0.10
N SER A 104 -0.99 24.82 -0.67
CA SER A 104 -1.15 25.01 -2.12
C SER A 104 -0.11 24.29 -2.96
N SER A 105 1.16 24.32 -2.54
CA SER A 105 2.27 23.59 -3.19
C SER A 105 2.08 22.10 -3.11
N VAL A 106 1.68 21.57 -1.95
CA VAL A 106 1.41 20.14 -1.74
C VAL A 106 0.27 19.63 -2.63
N LYS A 107 -0.83 20.39 -2.72
CA LYS A 107 -1.98 20.08 -3.58
C LYS A 107 -1.58 19.98 -5.05
N GLN A 108 -0.82 20.97 -5.54
CA GLN A 108 -0.34 20.99 -6.93
C GLN A 108 0.59 19.82 -7.26
N GLU A 109 1.50 19.48 -6.34
CA GLU A 109 2.43 18.37 -6.49
C GLU A 109 1.68 17.01 -6.54
N LEU A 110 0.69 16.81 -5.67
CA LEU A 110 -0.09 15.56 -5.62
C LEU A 110 -1.04 15.44 -6.82
N GLU A 111 -1.61 16.54 -7.30
CA GLU A 111 -2.41 16.55 -8.52
C GLU A 111 -1.55 16.20 -9.75
N SER A 112 -0.38 16.79 -9.86
CA SER A 112 0.60 16.52 -10.92
C SER A 112 1.03 15.04 -10.90
N LEU A 113 1.29 14.49 -9.71
CA LEU A 113 1.63 13.09 -9.52
C LEU A 113 0.49 12.16 -9.95
N ARG A 114 -0.75 12.44 -9.50
CA ARG A 114 -1.95 11.68 -9.90
C ARG A 114 -2.10 11.64 -11.43
N ASN A 115 -1.96 12.79 -12.08
CA ASN A 115 -2.06 12.90 -13.53
C ASN A 115 -0.95 12.12 -14.25
N LEU A 116 0.29 12.21 -13.77
CA LEU A 116 1.41 11.44 -14.31
C LEU A 116 1.17 9.93 -14.23
N ILE A 117 0.67 9.43 -13.09
CA ILE A 117 0.37 8.02 -12.91
C ILE A 117 -0.75 7.56 -13.85
N LYS A 118 -1.82 8.37 -14.01
CA LYS A 118 -2.90 8.08 -14.95
C LYS A 118 -2.37 7.96 -16.39
N ILE A 119 -1.50 8.86 -16.80
CA ILE A 119 -0.87 8.83 -18.13
C ILE A 119 -0.03 7.56 -18.30
N GLN A 120 0.75 7.18 -17.29
CA GLN A 120 1.56 5.97 -17.35
C GLN A 120 0.70 4.70 -17.47
N LYS A 121 -0.41 4.62 -16.73
CA LYS A 121 -1.36 3.51 -16.89
C LYS A 121 -1.94 3.43 -18.29
N MET A 122 -2.41 4.55 -18.83
CA MET A 122 -2.91 4.62 -20.20
C MET A 122 -1.86 4.20 -21.24
N ARG A 123 -0.58 4.52 -21.01
CA ARG A 123 0.53 4.07 -21.87
C ARG A 123 0.73 2.57 -21.78
N ALA A 124 0.71 2.00 -20.56
CA ALA A 124 0.85 0.56 -20.33
C ALA A 124 -0.28 -0.23 -21.01
N GLU A 125 -1.53 0.25 -20.91
CA GLU A 125 -2.71 -0.36 -21.56
C GLU A 125 -2.58 -0.36 -23.11
N LYS A 126 -1.85 0.61 -23.66
CA LYS A 126 -1.56 0.70 -25.11
C LYS A 126 -0.28 -0.05 -25.51
N GLY A 127 0.35 -0.81 -24.60
CA GLY A 127 1.56 -1.54 -24.88
C GLY A 127 2.81 -0.66 -25.10
N LEU A 128 2.76 0.61 -24.71
CA LEU A 128 3.89 1.52 -24.84
C LEU A 128 4.89 1.32 -23.67
N PRO A 129 6.20 1.54 -23.90
CA PRO A 129 7.20 1.43 -22.86
C PRO A 129 6.84 2.30 -21.63
N ASN A 130 6.86 1.68 -20.46
CA ASN A 130 6.62 2.36 -19.19
C ASN A 130 7.95 2.58 -18.46
N THR A 131 8.12 3.75 -17.86
CA THR A 131 9.29 4.04 -17.03
C THR A 131 9.01 3.51 -15.62
N ASN A 132 9.94 2.72 -15.07
CA ASN A 132 9.86 2.33 -13.67
C ASN A 132 9.93 3.59 -12.79
N MET A 133 8.83 3.94 -12.15
CA MET A 133 8.72 5.09 -11.28
C MET A 133 8.69 4.63 -9.82
N SER A 134 9.46 5.29 -8.97
CA SER A 134 9.34 5.12 -7.53
C SER A 134 8.13 5.91 -7.02
N TYR A 135 7.29 5.28 -6.21
CA TYR A 135 6.14 5.92 -5.55
C TYR A 135 6.46 6.38 -4.13
N HIS A 136 7.68 6.10 -3.66
CA HIS A 136 8.15 6.56 -2.35
C HIS A 136 8.37 8.06 -2.36
N MET A 137 8.13 8.71 -1.22
CA MET A 137 8.19 10.16 -1.07
C MET A 137 8.92 10.58 0.19
N VAL A 138 9.34 11.82 0.17
CA VAL A 138 9.88 12.54 1.34
C VAL A 138 8.99 13.73 1.63
N PHE A 139 8.47 13.82 2.86
CA PHE A 139 7.71 14.95 3.35
C PHE A 139 8.60 15.79 4.26
N THR A 140 8.87 17.03 3.85
CA THR A 140 9.73 17.96 4.59
C THR A 140 8.93 19.12 5.14
N GLY A 141 9.26 19.58 6.34
CA GLY A 141 8.61 20.74 6.97
C GLY A 141 8.48 20.60 8.48
N ASN A 142 8.05 21.70 9.12
CA ASN A 142 7.92 21.79 10.56
C ASN A 142 6.82 20.88 11.13
N PRO A 143 6.83 20.53 12.43
CA PRO A 143 5.74 19.79 13.07
C PRO A 143 4.42 20.55 12.96
N GLY A 144 3.30 19.81 12.91
CA GLY A 144 1.98 20.43 12.85
C GLY A 144 1.56 20.98 11.48
N THR A 145 2.37 20.82 10.43
CA THR A 145 2.04 21.28 9.06
C THR A 145 1.14 20.34 8.26
N GLY A 146 0.62 19.25 8.87
CA GLY A 146 -0.34 18.35 8.24
C GLY A 146 0.28 17.16 7.50
N LYS A 147 1.57 16.85 7.67
CA LYS A 147 2.26 15.74 6.97
C LYS A 147 1.54 14.40 7.10
N THR A 148 1.18 13.99 8.31
CA THR A 148 0.48 12.72 8.57
C THR A 148 -0.90 12.68 7.94
N THR A 149 -1.66 13.79 8.01
CA THR A 149 -2.98 13.91 7.37
C THR A 149 -2.88 13.73 5.87
N VAL A 150 -1.94 14.43 5.23
CA VAL A 150 -1.73 14.30 3.79
C VAL A 150 -1.22 12.90 3.42
N ALA A 151 -0.37 12.26 4.23
CA ALA A 151 0.09 10.89 3.98
C ALA A 151 -1.08 9.90 3.94
N ARG A 152 -2.11 10.08 4.79
CA ARG A 152 -3.33 9.26 4.79
C ARG A 152 -4.14 9.47 3.51
N ILE A 153 -4.29 10.72 3.08
CA ILE A 153 -4.95 11.04 1.81
C ILE A 153 -4.20 10.44 0.61
N VAL A 154 -2.87 10.54 0.60
CA VAL A 154 -2.02 9.92 -0.43
C VAL A 154 -2.21 8.41 -0.49
N ALA A 155 -2.31 7.74 0.64
CA ALA A 155 -2.58 6.29 0.70
C ALA A 155 -3.93 5.96 0.03
N GLY A 156 -4.95 6.78 0.29
CA GLY A 156 -6.26 6.67 -0.37
C GLY A 156 -6.20 6.94 -1.87
N ILE A 157 -5.52 8.01 -2.30
CA ILE A 157 -5.30 8.31 -3.72
C ILE A 157 -4.60 7.13 -4.43
N TYR A 158 -3.57 6.55 -3.82
CA TYR A 158 -2.86 5.40 -4.40
C TYR A 158 -3.72 4.14 -4.51
N LYS A 159 -4.68 3.95 -3.59
CA LYS A 159 -5.69 2.91 -3.71
C LYS A 159 -6.65 3.20 -4.87
N GLU A 160 -7.18 4.40 -4.94
CA GLU A 160 -8.13 4.85 -5.97
C GLU A 160 -7.57 4.68 -7.39
N ILE A 161 -6.31 5.09 -7.59
CA ILE A 161 -5.63 4.91 -8.88
C ILE A 161 -5.03 3.50 -9.05
N GLY A 162 -5.24 2.58 -8.10
CA GLY A 162 -4.87 1.16 -8.17
C GLY A 162 -3.37 0.90 -8.16
N ILE A 163 -2.58 1.71 -7.46
CA ILE A 163 -1.17 1.42 -7.11
C ILE A 163 -1.13 0.50 -5.90
N LEU A 164 -1.95 0.81 -4.90
CA LEU A 164 -2.07 0.02 -3.66
C LEU A 164 -3.45 -0.65 -3.60
N ARG A 165 -3.51 -1.85 -3.03
CA ARG A 165 -4.77 -2.60 -2.90
C ARG A 165 -5.63 -2.13 -1.73
N LYS A 166 -5.01 -1.90 -0.57
CA LYS A 166 -5.71 -1.50 0.66
C LYS A 166 -5.72 0.01 0.84
N GLY A 167 -4.58 0.67 0.58
CA GLY A 167 -4.44 2.12 0.73
C GLY A 167 -4.57 2.60 2.18
N HIS A 168 -4.23 1.76 3.15
CA HIS A 168 -4.16 2.15 4.56
C HIS A 168 -2.80 2.77 4.88
N LEU A 169 -2.75 3.54 5.95
CA LEU A 169 -1.52 4.15 6.48
C LEU A 169 -1.11 3.43 7.76
N ILE A 170 0.13 3.01 7.83
CA ILE A 170 0.80 2.60 9.06
C ILE A 170 1.82 3.66 9.42
N GLU A 171 1.61 4.31 10.55
CA GLU A 171 2.46 5.35 11.10
C GLU A 171 3.46 4.74 12.09
N THR A 172 4.69 5.16 12.02
CA THR A 172 5.77 4.69 12.90
C THR A 172 6.88 5.74 12.99
N ASP A 173 7.75 5.56 13.94
CA ASP A 173 8.97 6.32 14.18
C ASP A 173 10.15 5.37 14.40
N ARG A 174 11.30 5.91 14.87
CA ARG A 174 12.46 5.10 15.26
C ARG A 174 12.08 4.01 16.26
N SER A 175 11.27 4.34 17.26
CA SER A 175 10.92 3.40 18.35
C SER A 175 10.13 2.20 17.84
N GLY A 176 9.32 2.36 16.80
CA GLY A 176 8.57 1.29 16.16
C GLY A 176 9.40 0.37 15.25
N LEU A 177 10.59 0.80 14.81
CA LEU A 177 11.45 0.08 13.86
C LEU A 177 12.70 -0.52 14.53
N VAL A 178 13.34 0.22 15.42
CA VAL A 178 14.61 -0.16 16.05
C VAL A 178 14.33 -0.85 17.39
N ALA A 179 15.02 -1.94 17.66
CA ALA A 179 14.95 -2.66 18.94
C ALA A 179 16.13 -2.27 19.85
N GLU A 180 16.00 -2.58 21.14
CA GLU A 180 17.02 -2.31 22.13
C GLU A 180 18.14 -3.38 22.18
N TYR A 181 17.85 -4.58 21.66
CA TYR A 181 18.76 -5.74 21.75
C TYR A 181 19.24 -6.19 20.38
N VAL A 182 20.45 -6.73 20.34
CA VAL A 182 21.08 -7.29 19.13
C VAL A 182 20.19 -8.34 18.48
N GLY A 183 20.04 -8.27 17.16
CA GLY A 183 19.31 -9.25 16.36
C GLY A 183 17.78 -9.11 16.39
N GLN A 184 17.24 -8.13 17.09
CA GLN A 184 15.80 -7.91 17.18
C GLN A 184 15.28 -6.80 16.27
N THR A 185 16.16 -5.95 15.73
CA THR A 185 15.76 -4.82 14.89
C THR A 185 15.19 -5.27 13.54
N ALA A 186 15.86 -6.18 12.83
CA ALA A 186 15.33 -6.66 11.55
C ALA A 186 13.97 -7.36 11.68
N PRO A 187 13.71 -8.26 12.65
CA PRO A 187 12.37 -8.80 12.90
C PRO A 187 11.32 -7.73 13.19
N LYS A 188 11.64 -6.75 14.05
CA LYS A 188 10.73 -5.65 14.40
C LYS A 188 10.39 -4.78 13.20
N THR A 189 11.40 -4.40 12.41
CA THR A 189 11.22 -3.63 11.17
C THR A 189 10.37 -4.42 10.17
N ASN A 190 10.64 -5.73 9.99
CA ASN A 190 9.84 -6.57 9.10
C ASN A 190 8.38 -6.64 9.52
N ALA A 191 8.10 -6.84 10.81
CA ALA A 191 6.73 -6.88 11.33
C ALA A 191 5.97 -5.58 11.00
N LYS A 192 6.62 -4.40 11.20
CA LYS A 192 6.01 -3.11 10.89
C LYS A 192 5.78 -2.91 9.39
N ILE A 193 6.69 -3.39 8.55
CA ILE A 193 6.52 -3.39 7.09
C ILE A 193 5.38 -4.32 6.67
N ASP A 194 5.25 -5.50 7.29
CA ASP A 194 4.18 -6.46 6.97
C ASP A 194 2.80 -5.89 7.31
N GLU A 195 2.67 -5.10 8.39
CA GLU A 195 1.46 -4.34 8.69
C GLU A 195 1.11 -3.34 7.58
N ALA A 196 2.11 -2.72 6.95
CA ALA A 196 1.95 -1.72 5.90
C ALA A 196 1.77 -2.30 4.49
N MET A 197 1.80 -3.62 4.33
CA MET A 197 1.69 -4.24 3.00
C MET A 197 0.35 -3.93 2.33
N ASP A 198 0.44 -3.59 1.04
CA ASP A 198 -0.67 -3.08 0.21
C ASP A 198 -1.17 -1.68 0.63
N GLY A 199 -0.35 -0.96 1.42
CA GLY A 199 -0.59 0.37 1.94
C GLY A 199 0.67 1.23 1.98
N VAL A 200 0.63 2.23 2.84
CA VAL A 200 1.72 3.20 3.05
C VAL A 200 2.33 3.02 4.43
N LEU A 201 3.65 2.91 4.50
CA LEU A 201 4.42 3.04 5.72
C LEU A 201 4.92 4.49 5.83
N PHE A 202 4.42 5.20 6.82
CA PHE A 202 4.83 6.57 7.14
C PHE A 202 5.80 6.53 8.32
N ILE A 203 7.02 7.01 8.09
CA ILE A 203 8.07 7.06 9.12
C ILE A 203 8.30 8.51 9.48
N ASP A 204 7.83 8.91 10.67
CA ASP A 204 8.05 10.26 11.16
C ASP A 204 9.44 10.42 11.78
N GLU A 205 9.98 11.63 11.67
CA GLU A 205 11.35 11.95 12.12
C GLU A 205 12.38 10.89 11.66
N ALA A 206 12.29 10.47 10.39
CA ALA A 206 13.07 9.35 9.85
C ALA A 206 14.59 9.52 9.98
N TYR A 207 15.07 10.75 10.05
CA TYR A 207 16.48 11.06 10.32
C TYR A 207 16.97 10.52 11.67
N THR A 208 16.08 10.31 12.63
CA THR A 208 16.42 9.71 13.92
C THR A 208 16.84 8.24 13.82
N LEU A 209 16.57 7.58 12.68
CA LEU A 209 17.06 6.23 12.41
C LEU A 209 18.59 6.15 12.38
N VAL A 210 19.29 7.24 12.10
CA VAL A 210 20.74 7.33 12.24
C VAL A 210 21.05 7.89 13.61
N GLY A 211 21.74 7.12 14.46
CA GLY A 211 22.15 7.52 15.79
C GLY A 211 23.68 7.39 15.96
N GLU A 212 24.20 7.85 17.09
CA GLU A 212 25.61 7.74 17.43
C GLU A 212 25.93 6.36 18.10
N GLY A 213 27.05 5.77 17.74
CA GLY A 213 27.58 4.55 18.41
C GLY A 213 27.08 3.22 17.82
N ASN A 214 26.89 2.21 18.67
CA ASN A 214 26.36 0.87 18.32
C ASN A 214 24.86 0.96 18.01
N ASP A 215 24.55 1.65 16.91
CA ASP A 215 23.19 1.94 16.52
C ASP A 215 22.61 0.87 15.60
N PHE A 216 21.54 0.24 16.04
CA PHE A 216 20.78 -0.73 15.23
C PHE A 216 19.92 -0.06 14.14
N GLY A 217 19.93 1.24 14.01
CA GLY A 217 19.21 1.97 12.98
C GLY A 217 19.70 1.64 11.56
N ALA A 218 21.01 1.41 11.40
CA ALA A 218 21.56 0.96 10.13
C ALA A 218 20.97 -0.39 9.68
N GLU A 219 20.70 -1.30 10.61
CA GLU A 219 20.03 -2.59 10.35
C GLU A 219 18.58 -2.38 9.93
N ALA A 220 17.87 -1.46 10.58
CA ALA A 220 16.50 -1.09 10.20
C ALA A 220 16.45 -0.49 8.78
N ILE A 221 17.36 0.44 8.44
CA ILE A 221 17.46 1.05 7.11
C ILE A 221 17.77 -0.03 6.05
N ALA A 222 18.72 -0.91 6.29
CA ALA A 222 19.06 -1.99 5.35
C ALA A 222 17.86 -2.93 5.12
N THR A 223 17.15 -3.30 6.18
CA THR A 223 15.94 -4.11 6.10
C THR A 223 14.84 -3.41 5.31
N LEU A 224 14.61 -2.13 5.59
CA LEU A 224 13.63 -1.30 4.89
C LEU A 224 13.94 -1.23 3.40
N LEU A 225 15.17 -0.90 3.02
CA LEU A 225 15.60 -0.78 1.62
C LEU A 225 15.43 -2.09 0.85
N LYS A 226 15.76 -3.23 1.48
CA LYS A 226 15.55 -4.55 0.89
C LYS A 226 14.06 -4.82 0.66
N ARG A 227 13.22 -4.60 1.66
CA ARG A 227 11.77 -4.83 1.57
C ARG A 227 11.08 -3.92 0.57
N MET A 228 11.53 -2.67 0.44
CA MET A 228 11.05 -1.74 -0.58
C MET A 228 11.33 -2.26 -2.00
N GLU A 229 12.51 -2.84 -2.21
CA GLU A 229 12.89 -3.43 -3.48
C GLU A 229 12.05 -4.66 -3.81
N ASP A 230 11.91 -5.57 -2.83
CA ASP A 230 11.18 -6.83 -2.99
C ASP A 230 9.66 -6.61 -3.18
N ASN A 231 9.12 -5.47 -2.71
CA ASN A 231 7.69 -5.19 -2.68
C ASN A 231 7.30 -3.88 -3.39
N ARG A 232 7.98 -3.50 -4.46
CA ARG A 232 7.82 -2.21 -5.17
C ARG A 232 6.38 -1.87 -5.56
N ASN A 233 5.54 -2.89 -5.83
CA ASN A 233 4.18 -2.74 -6.31
C ASN A 233 3.13 -2.87 -5.18
N ARG A 234 3.58 -3.06 -3.94
CA ARG A 234 2.71 -3.37 -2.80
C ARG A 234 2.99 -2.52 -1.57
N LEU A 235 4.12 -1.83 -1.55
CA LEU A 235 4.55 -1.00 -0.43
C LEU A 235 4.98 0.36 -0.93
N VAL A 236 4.40 1.40 -0.35
CA VAL A 236 4.90 2.76 -0.48
C VAL A 236 5.45 3.21 0.87
N VAL A 237 6.61 3.83 0.87
CA VAL A 237 7.22 4.40 2.06
C VAL A 237 7.25 5.92 1.92
N ILE A 238 6.81 6.61 2.96
CA ILE A 238 6.92 8.07 3.09
C ILE A 238 7.81 8.35 4.29
N LEU A 239 8.92 9.03 4.06
CA LEU A 239 9.80 9.52 5.11
C LEU A 239 9.42 10.96 5.42
N ALA A 240 9.26 11.30 6.70
CA ALA A 240 8.93 12.65 7.12
C ALA A 240 9.98 13.18 8.12
N GLY A 241 10.15 14.49 8.12
CA GLY A 241 11.05 15.17 9.04
C GLY A 241 11.31 16.62 8.69
N TYR A 242 12.20 17.24 9.46
CA TYR A 242 12.68 18.58 9.17
C TYR A 242 13.49 18.62 7.88
N THR A 243 13.43 19.73 7.17
CA THR A 243 13.96 19.83 5.79
C THR A 243 15.46 19.55 5.72
N ASN A 244 16.27 20.09 6.62
CA ASN A 244 17.73 19.90 6.57
C ASN A 244 18.11 18.49 7.03
N GLU A 245 17.57 18.05 8.16
CA GLU A 245 17.86 16.78 8.78
C GLU A 245 17.49 15.59 7.89
N ILE A 246 16.32 15.65 7.24
CA ILE A 246 15.87 14.58 6.35
C ILE A 246 16.70 14.55 5.06
N LYS A 247 17.15 15.71 4.58
CA LYS A 247 18.03 15.80 3.41
C LYS A 247 19.38 15.16 3.70
N GLU A 248 20.02 15.52 4.80
CA GLU A 248 21.29 14.92 5.24
C GLU A 248 21.15 13.41 5.45
N PHE A 249 20.04 12.98 6.05
CA PHE A 249 19.73 11.56 6.24
C PHE A 249 19.68 10.79 4.91
N ILE A 250 18.98 11.31 3.91
CA ILE A 250 18.88 10.65 2.61
C ILE A 250 20.22 10.69 1.88
N GLU A 251 20.94 11.80 1.92
CA GLU A 251 22.25 11.95 1.28
C GLU A 251 23.33 11.06 1.91
N SER A 252 23.17 10.66 3.18
CA SER A 252 24.11 9.78 3.86
C SER A 252 24.09 8.33 3.33
N ASN A 253 23.05 7.92 2.58
CA ASN A 253 22.88 6.54 2.12
C ASN A 253 22.46 6.48 0.65
N PRO A 254 23.33 5.96 -0.26
CA PRO A 254 23.02 5.85 -1.69
C PRO A 254 21.77 5.03 -1.99
N GLY A 255 21.44 4.05 -1.12
CA GLY A 255 20.23 3.24 -1.24
C GLY A 255 18.95 4.05 -1.00
N LEU A 256 18.98 5.01 -0.05
CA LEU A 256 17.89 5.95 0.16
C LEU A 256 17.78 6.93 -1.01
N GLN A 257 18.90 7.53 -1.45
CA GLN A 257 18.92 8.48 -2.57
C GLN A 257 18.30 7.92 -3.85
N SER A 258 18.59 6.65 -4.16
CA SER A 258 18.08 6.00 -5.38
C SER A 258 16.57 5.74 -5.36
N ARG A 259 15.96 5.65 -4.19
CA ARG A 259 14.53 5.31 -4.01
C ARG A 259 13.66 6.50 -3.69
N PHE A 260 14.19 7.49 -2.98
CA PHE A 260 13.48 8.69 -2.55
C PHE A 260 13.89 9.90 -3.41
N ASN A 261 13.26 10.03 -4.56
CA ASN A 261 13.54 11.09 -5.53
C ASN A 261 12.42 12.13 -5.64
N ARG A 262 11.35 11.99 -4.83
CA ARG A 262 10.23 12.91 -4.78
C ARG A 262 10.12 13.54 -3.40
N TYR A 263 10.28 14.85 -3.37
CA TYR A 263 10.20 15.67 -2.16
C TYR A 263 8.94 16.52 -2.22
N ILE A 264 8.16 16.51 -1.15
CA ILE A 264 7.00 17.37 -0.96
C ILE A 264 7.28 18.25 0.24
N GLN A 265 7.35 19.55 0.03
CA GLN A 265 7.63 20.52 1.07
C GLN A 265 6.33 21.06 1.66
N PHE A 266 6.21 20.96 2.96
CA PHE A 266 5.13 21.53 3.75
C PHE A 266 5.59 22.85 4.32
N GLU A 267 4.99 23.92 3.84
CA GLU A 267 5.23 25.28 4.34
C GLU A 267 4.46 25.48 5.64
N ASP A 268 4.94 26.42 6.46
CA ASP A 268 4.23 26.82 7.66
C ASP A 268 2.95 27.57 7.28
N TYR A 269 1.89 27.36 8.07
CA TYR A 269 0.65 28.09 7.90
C TYR A 269 0.83 29.57 8.23
N ASN A 270 0.26 30.44 7.42
CA ASN A 270 0.17 31.85 7.74
C ASN A 270 -0.90 32.14 8.82
N ALA A 271 -0.96 33.37 9.32
CA ALA A 271 -1.87 33.73 10.41
C ALA A 271 -3.34 33.54 10.05
N ASP A 272 -3.73 33.85 8.81
CA ASP A 272 -5.13 33.70 8.37
C ASP A 272 -5.53 32.24 8.24
N GLU A 273 -4.62 31.38 7.73
CA GLU A 273 -4.81 29.94 7.65
C GLU A 273 -4.94 29.30 9.04
N LEU A 274 -4.11 29.70 10.01
CA LEU A 274 -4.20 29.23 11.38
C LEU A 274 -5.55 29.59 12.04
N VAL A 275 -6.07 30.80 11.77
CA VAL A 275 -7.39 31.22 12.26
C VAL A 275 -8.49 30.34 11.64
N LEU A 276 -8.38 30.01 10.35
CA LEU A 276 -9.35 29.12 9.69
C LEU A 276 -9.29 27.69 10.24
N ILE A 277 -8.09 27.17 10.49
CA ILE A 277 -7.88 25.85 11.09
C ILE A 277 -8.54 25.80 12.48
N LEU A 278 -8.29 26.83 13.33
CA LEU A 278 -8.87 26.91 14.67
C LEU A 278 -10.41 26.97 14.65
N LYS A 279 -11.01 27.62 13.66
CA LYS A 279 -12.48 27.72 13.52
C LYS A 279 -13.12 26.39 13.08
N ASN A 280 -12.37 25.53 12.41
CA ASN A 280 -12.84 24.23 11.89
C ASN A 280 -12.49 23.05 12.81
N LEU A 281 -11.84 23.32 13.96
CA LEU A 281 -11.66 22.29 14.99
C LEU A 281 -13.01 21.99 15.64
N PRO A 282 -13.34 20.67 15.84
CA PRO A 282 -14.60 20.22 16.43
C PRO A 282 -14.76 20.64 17.90
#